data_8ca479285e7a5451d6b7009b6b32280e
#
_entry.id   8ca479285e7a5451d6b7009b6b32280e
#
_cell.length_a   1.000
_cell.length_b   1.000
_cell.length_c   1.000
_cell.angle_alpha   90.00
_cell.angle_beta   90.00
_cell.angle_gamma   90.00
#
_symmetry.space_group_name_H-M   'P 1'
#
loop_
_entity.id
_entity.type
_entity.pdbx_description
1 polymer ?
#
loop_
_entity_poly.entity_id
_entity_poly.type
_entity_poly.pdbx_seq_one_letter_code
_entity_poly.pdbx_strand_id
1 'polypeptide(L)'
;MNRCVGPCSLLLLAALAALLVAIQPSLVNAQIKGVHAQNAHSQQHNPPSRPQETANAKPKEVMNAWTVGLAGGLLEGAPIRLAAEMARVVDDGDNLHVLPVVTRGPTENVNSLLYLRGIDTAIINSDSLDEYKSVVRDIQGKVTYVLNLFPSELHVFVRPEIQSLGDLVGKKVNFNTLGTAAAYSGPLIFSRLGLDVEQTFIPHQVALEQMRKGEGGMAAVVFVTSKPVDPFVRGRFEPGFKFLPVPYNSKMGDYYLPTTLDATDYPNLIKPGERVETIAVPTALVAFNWPTTSNRYDRVARFVDHLFSRLDKLQGPGFDTKWKSINLAATVPGLARFPAAQAWLDSHPRGSQASQ
;
A
#
# COMPACT_ATOMS: atom_id res chain seq x y z
N MET A 1 25.23 -23.48 -62.10
CA MET A 1 25.82 -24.86 -62.12
C MET A 1 25.61 -25.48 -60.74
N ASN A 2 24.67 -26.39 -60.74
CA ASN A 2 24.69 -27.73 -60.13
C ASN A 2 24.93 -27.87 -58.64
N ARG A 3 23.81 -28.16 -57.90
CA ARG A 3 23.42 -29.46 -57.31
C ARG A 3 24.33 -29.85 -56.13
N CYS A 4 23.82 -30.16 -54.93
CA CYS A 4 23.05 -31.39 -54.67
C CYS A 4 22.26 -31.25 -53.37
N VAL A 5 21.06 -31.81 -53.50
CA VAL A 5 20.13 -32.20 -52.46
C VAL A 5 20.52 -33.56 -51.95
N GLY A 6 20.37 -33.83 -50.64
CA GLY A 6 20.37 -35.18 -50.12
C GLY A 6 19.65 -35.30 -48.76
N PRO A 7 18.61 -36.08 -48.66
CA PRO A 7 17.86 -36.29 -47.43
C PRO A 7 18.23 -37.68 -46.80
N CYS A 8 18.09 -37.77 -45.49
CA CYS A 8 17.91 -39.04 -44.74
C CYS A 8 17.87 -38.69 -43.25
N SER A 9 17.05 -39.15 -42.38
CA SER A 9 16.05 -40.21 -42.28
C SER A 9 15.37 -39.95 -40.95
N LEU A 10 14.10 -39.88 -40.86
CA LEU A 10 13.13 -40.86 -40.36
C LEU A 10 13.57 -41.84 -39.28
N LEU A 11 12.73 -41.92 -38.24
CA LEU A 11 12.54 -43.00 -37.27
C LEU A 11 13.36 -42.93 -35.97
N LEU A 12 12.65 -42.53 -34.89
CA LEU A 12 12.49 -43.36 -33.70
C LEU A 12 11.26 -42.89 -32.90
N LEU A 13 10.13 -43.52 -33.21
CA LEU A 13 8.99 -43.68 -32.31
C LEU A 13 9.29 -44.85 -31.40
N ALA A 14 9.29 -44.66 -30.08
CA ALA A 14 8.93 -45.76 -29.16
C ALA A 14 8.70 -45.24 -27.74
N ALA A 15 7.49 -45.37 -27.30
CA ALA A 15 7.06 -45.82 -25.98
C ALA A 15 7.41 -45.00 -24.77
N LEU A 16 6.50 -44.15 -24.28
CA LEU A 16 6.33 -43.87 -22.87
C LEU A 16 4.99 -44.46 -22.41
N ALA A 17 5.12 -45.61 -21.74
CA ALA A 17 4.02 -46.33 -21.12
C ALA A 17 3.48 -45.52 -19.92
N ALA A 18 2.16 -45.40 -19.89
CA ALA A 18 1.39 -44.83 -18.80
C ALA A 18 1.56 -45.65 -17.52
N LEU A 19 1.94 -44.96 -16.43
CA LEU A 19 1.78 -45.46 -15.07
C LEU A 19 0.68 -44.65 -14.39
N LEU A 20 -0.56 -45.12 -14.57
CA LEU A 20 -1.74 -44.71 -13.80
C LEU A 20 -1.70 -45.46 -12.48
N VAL A 21 -1.32 -44.78 -11.40
CA VAL A 21 -1.54 -45.27 -10.04
C VAL A 21 -2.93 -44.80 -9.59
N ALA A 22 -3.88 -45.73 -9.60
CA ALA A 22 -5.20 -45.57 -9.03
C ALA A 22 -5.11 -45.60 -7.50
N ILE A 23 -5.36 -44.47 -6.87
CA ILE A 23 -5.56 -44.40 -5.41
C ILE A 23 -7.07 -44.61 -5.17
N GLN A 24 -7.43 -45.78 -4.66
CA GLN A 24 -8.78 -46.05 -4.17
C GLN A 24 -8.91 -45.57 -2.73
N PRO A 25 -10.01 -44.91 -2.33
CA PRO A 25 -10.29 -44.62 -0.93
C PRO A 25 -10.85 -45.85 -0.23
N SER A 26 -10.16 -46.32 0.79
CA SER A 26 -10.63 -47.39 1.68
C SER A 26 -11.70 -46.83 2.62
N LEU A 27 -12.93 -47.30 2.41
CA LEU A 27 -14.01 -47.11 3.42
C LEU A 27 -13.77 -48.08 4.59
N VAL A 28 -13.38 -47.55 5.73
CA VAL A 28 -13.34 -48.30 6.99
C VAL A 28 -14.75 -48.21 7.62
N ASN A 29 -15.52 -49.29 7.50
CA ASN A 29 -16.75 -49.50 8.27
C ASN A 29 -16.38 -49.97 9.69
N ALA A 30 -16.52 -49.15 10.68
CA ALA A 30 -16.46 -49.55 12.07
C ALA A 30 -17.86 -49.88 12.58
N GLN A 31 -18.18 -51.16 12.69
CA GLN A 31 -19.36 -51.66 13.40
C GLN A 31 -19.10 -51.58 14.89
N ILE A 32 -19.87 -50.76 15.60
CA ILE A 32 -19.93 -50.78 17.05
C ILE A 32 -21.08 -51.71 17.48
N LYS A 33 -20.69 -52.83 18.11
CA LYS A 33 -21.60 -53.77 18.76
C LYS A 33 -22.24 -53.11 19.98
N GLY A 34 -23.56 -53.24 20.07
CA GLY A 34 -24.33 -52.79 21.22
C GLY A 34 -24.00 -53.59 22.50
N VAL A 35 -23.91 -52.88 23.59
CA VAL A 35 -23.93 -53.43 24.94
C VAL A 35 -25.16 -52.87 25.64
N HIS A 36 -26.09 -53.76 26.00
CA HIS A 36 -27.19 -53.47 26.89
C HIS A 36 -26.65 -53.13 28.27
N ALA A 37 -27.07 -52.01 28.84
CA ALA A 37 -26.95 -51.75 30.25
C ALA A 37 -28.24 -51.11 30.78
N GLN A 38 -28.64 -51.61 31.90
CA GLN A 38 -29.93 -51.45 32.60
C GLN A 38 -30.14 -50.05 33.17
N ASN A 39 -31.41 -49.75 33.34
CA ASN A 39 -32.01 -48.59 34.02
C ASN A 39 -31.31 -48.17 35.31
N ALA A 40 -30.96 -46.90 35.41
CA ALA A 40 -30.80 -46.18 36.65
C ALA A 40 -31.51 -44.82 36.53
N HIS A 41 -32.39 -44.54 37.45
CA HIS A 41 -33.08 -43.30 37.65
C HIS A 41 -32.09 -42.14 37.65
N SER A 42 -32.18 -41.22 36.70
CA SER A 42 -31.49 -39.95 36.73
C SER A 42 -32.47 -38.79 36.76
N GLN A 43 -32.37 -38.05 37.83
CA GLN A 43 -33.00 -36.74 38.02
C GLN A 43 -32.69 -35.85 36.83
N GLN A 44 -33.72 -35.28 36.23
CA GLN A 44 -33.63 -34.24 35.21
C GLN A 44 -32.98 -32.98 35.82
N HIS A 45 -31.70 -32.81 35.60
CA HIS A 45 -31.08 -31.48 35.70
C HIS A 45 -31.41 -30.73 34.41
N ASN A 46 -32.33 -29.77 34.47
CA ASN A 46 -32.49 -28.77 33.46
C ASN A 46 -31.21 -27.94 33.38
N PRO A 47 -30.51 -27.87 32.22
CA PRO A 47 -29.44 -26.92 32.08
C PRO A 47 -30.00 -25.50 32.21
N PRO A 48 -29.22 -24.53 32.76
CA PRO A 48 -29.68 -23.17 32.87
C PRO A 48 -30.00 -22.66 31.46
N SER A 49 -31.22 -22.14 31.31
CA SER A 49 -31.69 -21.50 30.08
C SER A 49 -30.71 -20.41 29.70
N ARG A 50 -30.04 -20.58 28.55
CA ARG A 50 -29.33 -19.47 27.89
C ARG A 50 -30.29 -18.30 27.78
N PRO A 51 -29.84 -17.05 28.06
CA PRO A 51 -30.66 -15.90 27.78
C PRO A 51 -31.10 -15.99 26.31
N GLN A 52 -32.41 -15.88 26.06
CA GLN A 52 -32.95 -15.74 24.74
C GLN A 52 -32.35 -14.45 24.16
N GLU A 53 -31.35 -14.59 23.30
CA GLU A 53 -30.92 -13.52 22.41
C GLU A 53 -32.16 -13.05 21.66
N THR A 54 -32.45 -11.77 21.77
CA THR A 54 -33.50 -11.08 21.03
C THR A 54 -33.26 -11.29 19.54
N ALA A 55 -33.96 -12.29 19.01
CA ALA A 55 -33.89 -12.69 17.61
C ALA A 55 -34.56 -11.66 16.72
N ASN A 56 -33.85 -10.59 16.25
CA ASN A 56 -34.36 -9.80 15.13
C ASN A 56 -33.31 -9.03 14.30
N ALA A 57 -32.02 -9.13 14.59
CA ALA A 57 -31.01 -8.65 13.65
C ALA A 57 -30.28 -9.86 13.07
N LYS A 58 -30.23 -10.00 11.75
CA LYS A 58 -29.38 -11.00 11.11
C LYS A 58 -27.93 -10.55 11.35
N PRO A 59 -27.10 -11.28 12.14
CA PRO A 59 -25.76 -10.83 12.53
C PRO A 59 -24.90 -10.42 11.31
N LYS A 60 -25.08 -11.12 10.18
CA LYS A 60 -24.43 -10.84 8.91
C LYS A 60 -24.76 -9.43 8.36
N GLU A 61 -26.00 -8.97 8.49
CA GLU A 61 -26.40 -7.67 7.96
C GLU A 61 -25.85 -6.54 8.80
N VAL A 62 -25.82 -6.68 10.10
CA VAL A 62 -25.26 -5.71 11.04
C VAL A 62 -23.76 -5.54 10.84
N MET A 63 -23.01 -6.64 10.80
CA MET A 63 -21.56 -6.59 10.58
C MET A 63 -21.20 -5.93 9.26
N ASN A 64 -21.88 -6.29 8.15
CA ASN A 64 -21.57 -5.72 6.83
C ASN A 64 -22.01 -4.26 6.69
N ALA A 65 -23.01 -3.81 7.44
CA ALA A 65 -23.47 -2.43 7.36
C ALA A 65 -22.37 -1.41 7.67
N TRP A 66 -21.49 -1.73 8.63
CA TRP A 66 -20.44 -0.83 9.14
C TRP A 66 -19.02 -1.30 8.84
N THR A 67 -18.84 -2.12 7.82
CA THR A 67 -17.51 -2.54 7.37
C THR A 67 -16.93 -1.57 6.36
N VAL A 68 -15.74 -1.04 6.61
CA VAL A 68 -14.95 -0.16 5.76
C VAL A 68 -13.78 -0.93 5.19
N GLY A 69 -13.72 -1.09 3.86
CA GLY A 69 -12.54 -1.58 3.18
C GLY A 69 -11.55 -0.46 2.94
N LEU A 70 -10.30 -0.66 3.36
CA LEU A 70 -9.21 0.29 3.25
C LEU A 70 -8.07 -0.29 2.40
N ALA A 71 -7.93 0.21 1.16
CA ALA A 71 -6.84 -0.18 0.28
C ALA A 71 -5.52 0.45 0.75
N GLY A 72 -4.54 -0.36 1.12
CA GLY A 72 -3.26 0.07 1.68
C GLY A 72 -2.14 0.16 0.66
N GLY A 73 -1.54 -0.95 0.31
CA GLY A 73 -0.39 -1.04 -0.58
C GLY A 73 0.32 -2.37 -0.44
N LEU A 74 1.58 -2.42 -0.86
CA LEU A 74 2.42 -3.60 -0.73
C LEU A 74 2.58 -4.00 0.74
N LEU A 75 2.69 -5.31 0.98
CA LEU A 75 2.74 -5.90 2.32
C LEU A 75 3.88 -5.35 3.20
N GLU A 76 5.02 -5.06 2.60
CA GLU A 76 6.19 -4.47 3.26
C GLU A 76 6.16 -2.94 3.35
N GLY A 77 5.13 -2.29 2.80
CA GLY A 77 5.02 -0.84 2.73
C GLY A 77 4.48 -0.19 4.01
N ALA A 78 4.83 1.08 4.23
CA ALA A 78 4.24 1.88 5.30
C ALA A 78 2.72 2.03 5.17
N PRO A 79 2.13 2.23 3.97
CA PRO A 79 0.69 2.40 3.84
C PRO A 79 -0.14 1.24 4.40
N ILE A 80 0.20 -0.01 4.07
CA ILE A 80 -0.56 -1.16 4.60
C ILE A 80 -0.36 -1.34 6.11
N ARG A 81 0.83 -1.01 6.63
CA ARG A 81 1.10 -1.05 8.06
C ARG A 81 0.24 -0.04 8.81
N LEU A 82 0.17 1.21 8.32
CA LEU A 82 -0.71 2.23 8.90
C LEU A 82 -2.19 1.84 8.77
N ALA A 83 -2.61 1.24 7.67
CA ALA A 83 -3.96 0.72 7.49
C ALA A 83 -4.32 -0.35 8.53
N ALA A 84 -3.40 -1.27 8.81
CA ALA A 84 -3.57 -2.30 9.83
C ALA A 84 -3.60 -1.70 11.25
N GLU A 85 -2.82 -0.67 11.51
CA GLU A 85 -2.82 0.05 12.79
C GLU A 85 -4.12 0.85 12.98
N MET A 86 -4.62 1.52 11.93
CA MET A 86 -5.95 2.14 11.94
C MET A 86 -7.02 1.10 12.30
N ALA A 87 -7.05 -0.03 11.60
CA ALA A 87 -8.00 -1.10 11.89
C ALA A 87 -7.96 -1.52 13.36
N ARG A 88 -6.76 -1.73 13.91
CA ARG A 88 -6.58 -2.17 15.30
C ARG A 88 -7.12 -1.16 16.34
N VAL A 89 -7.11 0.13 16.01
CA VAL A 89 -7.51 1.19 16.97
C VAL A 89 -8.96 1.62 16.78
N VAL A 90 -9.44 1.65 15.52
CA VAL A 90 -10.77 2.20 15.23
C VAL A 90 -11.87 1.15 15.11
N ASP A 91 -11.50 -0.14 14.95
CA ASP A 91 -12.47 -1.23 14.99
C ASP A 91 -13.24 -1.22 16.33
N ASP A 92 -14.53 -1.36 16.29
CA ASP A 92 -15.44 -1.21 17.44
C ASP A 92 -16.53 -2.30 17.44
N GLY A 93 -16.11 -3.52 17.19
CA GLY A 93 -17.00 -4.67 17.15
C GLY A 93 -18.14 -4.46 16.14
N ASP A 94 -19.38 -4.61 16.58
CA ASP A 94 -20.55 -4.53 15.68
C ASP A 94 -20.81 -3.13 15.12
N ASN A 95 -20.15 -2.08 15.64
CA ASN A 95 -20.40 -0.70 15.24
C ASN A 95 -19.52 -0.24 14.07
N LEU A 96 -18.32 -0.78 13.94
CA LEU A 96 -17.37 -0.47 12.86
C LEU A 96 -16.34 -1.57 12.73
N HIS A 97 -16.20 -2.10 11.52
CA HIS A 97 -15.10 -2.97 11.15
C HIS A 97 -14.24 -2.28 10.08
N VAL A 98 -12.92 -2.37 10.21
CA VAL A 98 -11.98 -1.86 9.20
C VAL A 98 -11.16 -3.02 8.66
N LEU A 99 -11.25 -3.23 7.35
CA LEU A 99 -10.55 -4.31 6.65
C LEU A 99 -9.41 -3.73 5.80
N PRO A 100 -8.16 -3.80 6.27
CA PRO A 100 -7.00 -3.44 5.47
C PRO A 100 -6.84 -4.41 4.30
N VAL A 101 -6.68 -3.88 3.10
CA VAL A 101 -6.53 -4.65 1.87
C VAL A 101 -5.15 -4.42 1.28
N VAL A 102 -4.40 -5.51 1.10
CA VAL A 102 -3.09 -5.49 0.41
C VAL A 102 -3.32 -5.26 -1.07
N THR A 103 -2.57 -4.34 -1.65
CA THR A 103 -2.61 -3.97 -3.07
C THR A 103 -1.19 -3.75 -3.59
N ARG A 104 -1.05 -3.49 -4.88
CA ARG A 104 0.26 -3.13 -5.45
C ARG A 104 0.69 -1.70 -5.13
N GLY A 105 -0.24 -0.82 -4.73
CA GLY A 105 0.08 0.56 -4.35
C GLY A 105 -0.94 1.59 -4.83
N PRO A 106 -0.55 2.88 -4.87
CA PRO A 106 -1.49 4.00 -5.01
C PRO A 106 -2.30 3.99 -6.31
N THR A 107 -1.76 3.56 -7.43
CA THR A 107 -2.50 3.45 -8.70
C THR A 107 -3.63 2.42 -8.60
N GLU A 108 -3.32 1.22 -8.09
CA GLU A 108 -4.35 0.19 -7.88
C GLU A 108 -5.36 0.63 -6.82
N ASN A 109 -4.93 1.40 -5.83
CA ASN A 109 -5.80 1.93 -4.78
C ASN A 109 -6.84 2.90 -5.34
N VAL A 110 -6.45 3.78 -6.26
CA VAL A 110 -7.40 4.66 -6.97
C VAL A 110 -8.40 3.82 -7.75
N ASN A 111 -7.92 2.85 -8.52
CA ASN A 111 -8.79 1.95 -9.28
C ASN A 111 -9.78 1.19 -8.38
N SER A 112 -9.28 0.66 -7.27
CA SER A 112 -10.10 -0.07 -6.30
C SER A 112 -11.14 0.84 -5.64
N LEU A 113 -10.77 2.07 -5.29
CA LEU A 113 -11.69 3.04 -4.71
C LEU A 113 -12.83 3.41 -5.68
N LEU A 114 -12.53 3.49 -6.97
CA LEU A 114 -13.51 3.86 -8.00
C LEU A 114 -14.46 2.71 -8.36
N TYR A 115 -13.95 1.46 -8.42
CA TYR A 115 -14.65 0.36 -9.11
C TYR A 115 -14.83 -0.90 -8.28
N LEU A 116 -14.01 -1.14 -7.25
CA LEU A 116 -14.10 -2.38 -6.47
C LEU A 116 -15.14 -2.25 -5.35
N ARG A 117 -16.09 -3.18 -5.31
CA ARG A 117 -17.06 -3.24 -4.22
C ARG A 117 -16.35 -3.59 -2.91
N GLY A 118 -16.71 -2.90 -1.84
CA GLY A 118 -16.15 -3.13 -0.50
C GLY A 118 -14.88 -2.32 -0.21
N ILE A 119 -14.38 -1.51 -1.14
CA ILE A 119 -13.37 -0.49 -0.87
C ILE A 119 -14.07 0.86 -0.71
N ASP A 120 -13.95 1.45 0.46
CA ASP A 120 -14.57 2.73 0.82
C ASP A 120 -13.52 3.83 1.01
N THR A 121 -12.29 3.44 1.40
CA THR A 121 -11.16 4.32 1.62
C THR A 121 -9.88 3.73 1.03
N ALA A 122 -8.89 4.56 0.76
CA ALA A 122 -7.63 4.13 0.17
C ALA A 122 -6.47 5.04 0.61
N ILE A 123 -5.25 4.53 0.64
CA ILE A 123 -4.03 5.33 0.81
C ILE A 123 -3.39 5.53 -0.55
N ILE A 124 -3.23 6.78 -0.97
CA ILE A 124 -2.68 7.14 -2.27
C ILE A 124 -1.60 8.23 -2.14
N ASN A 125 -0.76 8.34 -3.16
CA ASN A 125 0.01 9.55 -3.40
C ASN A 125 -0.85 10.53 -4.19
N SER A 126 -0.81 11.82 -3.88
CA SER A 126 -1.73 12.81 -4.48
C SER A 126 -1.61 12.92 -6.01
N ASP A 127 -0.43 12.68 -6.55
CA ASP A 127 -0.16 12.68 -8.00
C ASP A 127 -0.74 11.47 -8.74
N SER A 128 -1.02 10.35 -8.04
CA SER A 128 -1.57 9.14 -8.68
C SER A 128 -2.96 9.33 -9.30
N LEU A 129 -3.68 10.39 -8.91
CA LEU A 129 -4.95 10.75 -9.55
C LEU A 129 -4.79 11.26 -10.99
N ASP A 130 -3.60 11.76 -11.35
CA ASP A 130 -3.34 12.28 -12.69
C ASP A 130 -3.43 11.18 -13.76
N GLU A 131 -3.11 9.93 -13.41
CA GLU A 131 -3.26 8.78 -14.30
C GLU A 131 -4.72 8.61 -14.77
N TYR A 132 -5.67 9.01 -13.93
CA TYR A 132 -7.10 8.84 -14.20
C TYR A 132 -7.75 10.06 -14.84
N LYS A 133 -7.06 11.21 -14.96
CA LYS A 133 -7.64 12.44 -15.54
C LYS A 133 -8.12 12.27 -16.97
N SER A 134 -7.47 11.41 -17.75
CA SER A 134 -7.85 11.15 -19.14
C SER A 134 -9.05 10.22 -19.31
N VAL A 135 -9.29 9.36 -18.33
CA VAL A 135 -10.31 8.30 -18.40
C VAL A 135 -11.50 8.53 -17.45
N VAL A 136 -11.31 9.32 -16.42
CA VAL A 136 -12.35 9.61 -15.42
C VAL A 136 -12.60 11.13 -15.38
N ARG A 137 -13.74 11.52 -15.95
CA ARG A 137 -14.15 12.93 -15.90
C ARG A 137 -14.26 13.40 -14.45
N ASP A 138 -13.63 14.53 -14.14
CA ASP A 138 -13.63 15.16 -12.82
C ASP A 138 -13.19 14.23 -11.68
N ILE A 139 -12.08 13.54 -11.89
CA ILE A 139 -11.52 12.61 -10.87
C ILE A 139 -11.24 13.32 -9.55
N GLN A 140 -10.80 14.59 -9.58
CA GLN A 140 -10.52 15.39 -8.40
C GLN A 140 -11.78 15.76 -7.61
N GLY A 141 -12.93 15.90 -8.27
CA GLY A 141 -14.22 16.08 -7.60
C GLY A 141 -14.81 14.79 -7.05
N LYS A 142 -14.35 13.62 -7.56
CA LYS A 142 -14.81 12.30 -7.11
C LYS A 142 -14.04 11.73 -5.95
N VAL A 143 -12.80 12.15 -5.74
CA VAL A 143 -11.94 11.68 -4.65
C VAL A 143 -11.63 12.83 -3.72
N THR A 144 -11.87 12.62 -2.43
CA THR A 144 -11.64 13.60 -1.38
C THR A 144 -10.66 13.02 -0.34
N TYR A 145 -9.84 13.85 0.29
CA TYR A 145 -8.96 13.35 1.33
C TYR A 145 -9.61 13.40 2.72
N VAL A 146 -9.38 12.37 3.50
CA VAL A 146 -9.74 12.28 4.91
C VAL A 146 -8.63 12.88 5.77
N LEU A 147 -7.37 12.47 5.48
CA LEU A 147 -6.22 12.78 6.30
C LEU A 147 -4.96 12.86 5.43
N ASN A 148 -4.12 13.87 5.64
CA ASN A 148 -2.75 13.90 5.13
C ASN A 148 -1.88 13.06 6.07
N LEU A 149 -1.28 11.96 5.56
CA LEU A 149 -0.57 10.99 6.39
C LEU A 149 0.91 11.36 6.57
N PHE A 150 1.64 11.38 5.47
CA PHE A 150 3.08 11.64 5.47
C PHE A 150 3.56 12.02 4.06
N PRO A 151 4.71 12.69 3.95
CA PRO A 151 5.38 12.85 2.67
C PRO A 151 6.02 11.53 2.22
N SER A 152 5.93 11.23 0.92
CA SER A 152 6.73 10.19 0.26
C SER A 152 7.85 10.87 -0.49
N GLU A 153 9.07 10.77 0.04
CA GLU A 153 10.26 11.38 -0.53
C GLU A 153 10.77 10.57 -1.73
N LEU A 154 11.25 11.28 -2.74
CA LEU A 154 11.97 10.69 -3.86
C LEU A 154 13.41 10.40 -3.46
N HIS A 155 13.84 9.15 -3.61
CA HIS A 155 15.20 8.72 -3.38
C HIS A 155 15.78 8.22 -4.70
N VAL A 156 16.75 8.92 -5.26
CA VAL A 156 17.47 8.49 -6.46
C VAL A 156 18.81 7.93 -6.01
N PHE A 157 18.85 6.62 -5.79
CA PHE A 157 20.05 5.91 -5.33
C PHE A 157 20.85 5.38 -6.51
N VAL A 158 22.15 5.70 -6.56
CA VAL A 158 22.97 5.50 -7.75
C VAL A 158 24.31 4.80 -7.42
N ARG A 159 24.89 4.24 -8.47
CA ARG A 159 26.25 3.68 -8.48
C ARG A 159 27.31 4.78 -8.42
N PRO A 160 28.55 4.44 -8.01
CA PRO A 160 29.66 5.39 -7.82
C PRO A 160 30.00 6.24 -9.05
N GLU A 161 29.87 5.70 -10.27
CA GLU A 161 30.19 6.38 -11.51
C GLU A 161 29.17 7.46 -11.90
N ILE A 162 27.98 7.44 -11.31
CA ILE A 162 26.92 8.43 -11.59
C ILE A 162 27.11 9.59 -10.61
N GLN A 163 27.39 10.77 -11.15
CA GLN A 163 27.66 11.96 -10.35
C GLN A 163 26.52 12.99 -10.37
N SER A 164 25.68 12.96 -11.40
CA SER A 164 24.56 13.89 -11.61
C SER A 164 23.33 13.18 -12.18
N LEU A 165 22.18 13.83 -12.12
CA LEU A 165 20.96 13.34 -12.79
C LEU A 165 21.16 13.24 -14.31
N GLY A 166 21.96 14.12 -14.90
CA GLY A 166 22.27 14.09 -16.34
C GLY A 166 23.00 12.81 -16.78
N ASP A 167 23.79 12.20 -15.89
CA ASP A 167 24.52 10.97 -16.19
C ASP A 167 23.58 9.75 -16.30
N LEU A 168 22.32 9.89 -15.85
CA LEU A 168 21.30 8.85 -15.98
C LEU A 168 20.64 8.79 -17.36
N VAL A 169 20.81 9.81 -18.20
CA VAL A 169 20.21 9.81 -19.55
C VAL A 169 20.70 8.61 -20.34
N GLY A 170 19.76 7.85 -20.89
CA GLY A 170 20.02 6.59 -21.60
C GLY A 170 20.51 5.44 -20.74
N LYS A 171 20.57 5.60 -19.41
CA LYS A 171 20.94 4.52 -18.47
C LYS A 171 19.71 3.79 -17.97
N LYS A 172 19.94 2.56 -17.52
CA LYS A 172 18.90 1.72 -16.91
C LYS A 172 18.60 2.15 -15.49
N VAL A 173 17.35 2.54 -15.25
CA VAL A 173 16.83 3.01 -13.96
C VAL A 173 15.64 2.18 -13.56
N ASN A 174 15.64 1.67 -12.33
CA ASN A 174 14.51 0.90 -11.81
C ASN A 174 13.55 1.75 -10.99
N PHE A 175 12.27 1.58 -11.28
CA PHE A 175 11.15 2.25 -10.61
C PHE A 175 10.23 1.30 -9.84
N ASN A 176 10.76 0.17 -9.35
CA ASN A 176 9.97 -0.87 -8.68
C ASN A 176 8.92 -1.52 -9.61
N THR A 177 8.08 -2.39 -9.06
CA THR A 177 7.01 -3.07 -9.80
C THR A 177 5.86 -2.12 -10.15
N LEU A 178 5.20 -2.38 -11.26
CA LEU A 178 4.04 -1.60 -11.72
C LEU A 178 2.94 -1.54 -10.66
N GLY A 179 2.30 -0.39 -10.54
CA GLY A 179 1.24 -0.10 -9.55
C GLY A 179 1.77 0.55 -8.26
N THR A 180 3.10 0.56 -8.03
CA THR A 180 3.72 1.22 -6.88
C THR A 180 3.89 2.72 -7.10
N ALA A 181 4.07 3.48 -6.01
CA ALA A 181 4.36 4.91 -6.08
C ALA A 181 5.60 5.21 -6.94
N ALA A 182 6.67 4.45 -6.77
CA ALA A 182 7.89 4.64 -7.55
C ALA A 182 7.67 4.40 -9.04
N ALA A 183 6.83 3.43 -9.42
CA ALA A 183 6.55 3.11 -10.82
C ALA A 183 5.68 4.16 -11.53
N TYR A 184 4.93 4.96 -10.79
CA TYR A 184 4.13 6.06 -11.33
C TYR A 184 4.85 7.41 -11.18
N SER A 185 5.10 7.85 -9.95
CA SER A 185 5.68 9.16 -9.64
C SER A 185 7.11 9.30 -10.15
N GLY A 186 7.91 8.23 -10.10
CA GLY A 186 9.30 8.26 -10.56
C GLY A 186 9.44 8.65 -12.03
N PRO A 187 8.88 7.90 -13.00
CA PRO A 187 8.92 8.27 -14.41
C PRO A 187 8.30 9.63 -14.71
N LEU A 188 7.21 10.00 -14.03
CA LEU A 188 6.57 11.31 -14.18
C LEU A 188 7.54 12.45 -13.78
N ILE A 189 8.22 12.30 -12.63
CA ILE A 189 9.22 13.29 -12.18
C ILE A 189 10.39 13.35 -13.14
N PHE A 190 10.93 12.21 -13.57
CA PHE A 190 12.03 12.14 -14.54
C PHE A 190 11.67 12.82 -15.86
N SER A 191 10.46 12.59 -16.37
CA SER A 191 9.94 13.28 -17.55
C SER A 191 9.87 14.80 -17.37
N ARG A 192 9.39 15.28 -16.21
CA ARG A 192 9.35 16.71 -15.88
C ARG A 192 10.75 17.34 -15.78
N LEU A 193 11.74 16.55 -15.36
CA LEU A 193 13.15 16.96 -15.33
C LEU A 193 13.83 16.88 -16.71
N GLY A 194 13.17 16.30 -17.72
CA GLY A 194 13.75 16.08 -19.05
C GLY A 194 14.79 14.97 -19.10
N LEU A 195 14.67 13.99 -18.21
CA LEU A 195 15.57 12.83 -18.10
C LEU A 195 14.97 11.64 -18.85
N ASP A 196 15.49 11.33 -20.02
CA ASP A 196 15.12 10.15 -20.79
C ASP A 196 16.00 8.98 -20.38
N VAL A 197 15.43 7.95 -19.73
CA VAL A 197 16.14 6.79 -19.17
C VAL A 197 15.53 5.48 -19.65
N GLU A 198 16.32 4.40 -19.66
CA GLU A 198 15.80 3.05 -19.87
C GLU A 198 15.07 2.59 -18.57
N GLN A 199 13.74 2.66 -18.59
CA GLN A 199 12.93 2.33 -17.42
C GLN A 199 12.83 0.83 -17.23
N THR A 200 13.00 0.37 -15.97
CA THR A 200 12.73 -1.02 -15.57
C THR A 200 11.78 -1.08 -14.39
N PHE A 201 10.98 -2.15 -14.34
CA PHE A 201 9.91 -2.32 -13.34
C PHE A 201 10.03 -3.70 -12.67
N ILE A 202 11.14 -3.89 -11.92
CA ILE A 202 11.39 -5.08 -11.13
C ILE A 202 11.40 -4.75 -9.62
N PRO A 203 11.20 -5.72 -8.73
CA PRO A 203 11.24 -5.47 -7.29
C PRO A 203 12.52 -4.75 -6.86
N HIS A 204 12.40 -3.75 -5.99
CA HIS A 204 13.53 -2.93 -5.51
C HIS A 204 14.68 -3.79 -4.96
N GLN A 205 14.37 -4.86 -4.22
CA GLN A 205 15.39 -5.75 -3.68
C GLN A 205 16.24 -6.39 -4.77
N VAL A 206 15.60 -6.86 -5.85
CA VAL A 206 16.29 -7.45 -7.00
C VAL A 206 17.13 -6.40 -7.72
N ALA A 207 16.58 -5.20 -7.94
CA ALA A 207 17.30 -4.11 -8.59
C ALA A 207 18.52 -3.64 -7.79
N LEU A 208 18.40 -3.49 -6.47
CA LEU A 208 19.51 -3.15 -5.58
C LEU A 208 20.61 -4.23 -5.59
N GLU A 209 20.23 -5.51 -5.63
CA GLU A 209 21.19 -6.60 -5.72
C GLU A 209 21.95 -6.60 -7.06
N GLN A 210 21.24 -6.45 -8.18
CA GLN A 210 21.85 -6.31 -9.51
C GLN A 210 22.79 -5.10 -9.56
N MET A 211 22.37 -3.96 -9.01
CA MET A 211 23.16 -2.74 -8.98
C MET A 211 24.47 -2.93 -8.19
N ARG A 212 24.41 -3.59 -7.02
CA ARG A 212 25.59 -3.87 -6.19
C ARG A 212 26.57 -4.83 -6.87
N LYS A 213 26.06 -5.85 -7.56
CA LYS A 213 26.89 -6.81 -8.30
C LYS A 213 27.42 -6.27 -9.64
N GLY A 214 26.95 -5.11 -10.08
CA GLY A 214 27.24 -4.58 -11.42
C GLY A 214 26.55 -5.34 -12.54
N GLU A 215 25.48 -6.07 -12.21
CA GLU A 215 24.74 -6.90 -13.16
C GLU A 215 23.63 -6.10 -13.86
N GLY A 216 23.26 -6.53 -15.06
CA GLY A 216 22.10 -5.99 -15.80
C GLY A 216 22.23 -4.53 -16.24
N GLY A 217 23.38 -3.87 -16.02
CA GLY A 217 23.59 -2.47 -16.38
C GLY A 217 22.78 -1.48 -15.53
N MET A 218 22.29 -1.88 -14.37
CA MET A 218 21.49 -1.05 -13.47
C MET A 218 22.30 0.13 -12.93
N ALA A 219 21.97 1.36 -13.32
CA ALA A 219 22.65 2.57 -12.91
C ALA A 219 22.03 3.22 -11.66
N ALA A 220 20.71 3.15 -11.52
CA ALA A 220 19.98 3.73 -10.40
C ALA A 220 18.76 2.89 -9.99
N VAL A 221 18.39 3.03 -8.72
CA VAL A 221 17.12 2.53 -8.19
C VAL A 221 16.40 3.71 -7.53
N VAL A 222 15.16 3.96 -7.96
CA VAL A 222 14.35 5.08 -7.53
C VAL A 222 13.26 4.61 -6.58
N PHE A 223 13.22 5.17 -5.36
CA PHE A 223 12.15 4.95 -4.40
C PHE A 223 11.29 6.23 -4.28
N VAL A 224 9.99 6.05 -4.15
CA VAL A 224 9.04 7.09 -3.75
C VAL A 224 8.29 6.55 -2.54
N THR A 225 8.75 6.91 -1.37
CA THR A 225 8.24 6.40 -0.09
C THR A 225 8.74 7.27 1.05
N SER A 226 8.10 7.17 2.21
CA SER A 226 8.55 7.91 3.39
C SER A 226 9.90 7.43 3.91
N LYS A 227 10.75 8.39 4.26
CA LYS A 227 12.03 8.14 4.93
C LYS A 227 11.84 7.79 6.42
N PRO A 228 12.77 7.05 7.05
CA PRO A 228 13.87 6.35 6.41
C PRO A 228 13.41 5.04 5.74
N VAL A 229 14.14 4.61 4.71
CA VAL A 229 13.86 3.36 3.96
C VAL A 229 14.79 2.27 4.45
N ASP A 230 14.23 1.16 4.94
CA ASP A 230 14.97 0.05 5.58
C ASP A 230 16.20 -0.46 4.81
N PRO A 231 16.17 -0.72 3.51
CA PRO A 231 17.34 -1.13 2.74
C PRO A 231 18.54 -0.19 2.86
N PHE A 232 18.31 1.11 3.04
CA PHE A 232 19.36 2.11 3.16
C PHE A 232 19.85 2.32 4.61
N VAL A 233 19.01 2.00 5.58
CA VAL A 233 19.36 2.03 7.01
C VAL A 233 20.18 0.78 7.39
N ARG A 234 19.70 -0.39 6.98
CA ARG A 234 20.28 -1.68 7.36
C ARG A 234 21.29 -2.21 6.34
N GLY A 235 21.18 -1.77 5.09
CA GLY A 235 22.05 -2.20 4.00
C GLY A 235 23.47 -1.67 4.16
N ARG A 236 24.44 -2.47 3.69
CA ARG A 236 25.83 -2.03 3.52
C ARG A 236 26.07 -1.89 2.03
N PHE A 237 26.56 -0.72 1.64
CA PHE A 237 26.94 -0.42 0.27
C PHE A 237 28.42 -0.10 0.21
N GLU A 238 29.09 -0.48 -0.89
CA GLU A 238 30.48 -0.13 -1.14
C GLU A 238 30.62 1.41 -1.25
N PRO A 239 31.82 1.95 -0.97
CA PRO A 239 32.06 3.39 -1.07
C PRO A 239 31.69 3.94 -2.45
N GLY A 240 31.04 5.11 -2.46
CA GLY A 240 30.64 5.79 -3.68
C GLY A 240 29.18 5.63 -4.09
N PHE A 241 28.48 4.62 -3.59
CA PHE A 241 27.02 4.58 -3.70
C PHE A 241 26.41 5.72 -2.90
N LYS A 242 25.44 6.43 -3.49
CA LYS A 242 24.89 7.66 -2.88
C LYS A 242 23.49 7.97 -3.38
N PHE A 243 22.81 8.87 -2.70
CA PHE A 243 21.64 9.54 -3.21
C PHE A 243 22.07 10.74 -4.08
N LEU A 244 21.41 10.91 -5.22
CA LEU A 244 21.54 12.14 -6.01
C LEU A 244 20.56 13.20 -5.53
N PRO A 245 20.96 14.48 -5.51
CA PRO A 245 20.03 15.56 -5.26
C PRO A 245 19.05 15.72 -6.44
N VAL A 246 17.80 15.98 -6.09
CA VAL A 246 16.72 16.28 -7.04
C VAL A 246 16.16 17.66 -6.69
N PRO A 247 16.63 18.73 -7.37
CA PRO A 247 16.23 20.08 -7.03
C PRO A 247 14.77 20.34 -7.37
N TYR A 248 14.05 20.96 -6.44
CA TYR A 248 12.69 21.44 -6.67
C TYR A 248 12.72 22.61 -7.67
N ASN A 249 11.86 22.58 -8.66
CA ASN A 249 11.71 23.66 -9.64
C ASN A 249 10.25 23.84 -10.08
N SER A 250 9.97 24.89 -10.84
CA SER A 250 8.60 25.24 -11.29
C SER A 250 7.91 24.17 -12.13
N LYS A 251 8.63 23.20 -12.69
CA LYS A 251 8.05 22.08 -13.44
C LYS A 251 7.42 21.03 -12.55
N MET A 252 7.70 21.06 -11.23
CA MET A 252 7.17 20.08 -10.28
C MET A 252 5.68 20.25 -10.02
N GLY A 253 5.11 21.45 -10.33
CA GLY A 253 3.68 21.70 -10.20
C GLY A 253 3.18 21.65 -8.76
N ASP A 254 1.87 21.47 -8.59
CA ASP A 254 1.18 21.65 -7.32
C ASP A 254 1.24 20.44 -6.38
N TYR A 255 1.79 19.31 -6.84
CA TYR A 255 1.78 18.07 -6.07
C TYR A 255 3.03 17.86 -5.22
N TYR A 256 4.18 18.34 -5.70
CA TYR A 256 5.47 18.03 -5.08
C TYR A 256 5.92 19.17 -4.18
N LEU A 257 6.56 18.80 -3.08
CA LEU A 257 7.09 19.71 -2.08
C LEU A 257 8.61 19.54 -1.97
N PRO A 258 9.39 20.62 -1.79
CA PRO A 258 10.81 20.50 -1.51
C PRO A 258 11.04 19.84 -0.15
N THR A 259 12.02 18.94 -0.09
CA THR A 259 12.46 18.29 1.15
C THR A 259 13.93 17.91 1.07
N THR A 260 14.46 17.28 2.13
CA THR A 260 15.84 16.82 2.18
C THR A 260 15.92 15.41 2.77
N LEU A 261 16.96 14.68 2.40
CA LEU A 261 17.43 13.49 3.12
C LEU A 261 18.69 13.89 3.88
N ASP A 262 18.85 13.42 5.10
CA ASP A 262 19.99 13.79 5.93
C ASP A 262 20.59 12.60 6.72
N ALA A 263 21.62 12.85 7.49
CA ALA A 263 22.32 11.83 8.25
C ALA A 263 21.47 11.20 9.36
N THR A 264 20.39 11.85 9.82
CA THR A 264 19.49 11.26 10.83
C THR A 264 18.61 10.19 10.19
N ASP A 265 18.30 10.33 8.89
CA ASP A 265 17.58 9.33 8.12
C ASP A 265 18.53 8.19 7.68
N TYR A 266 19.75 8.54 7.21
CA TYR A 266 20.68 7.63 6.54
C TYR A 266 22.13 7.82 7.00
N PRO A 267 22.49 7.47 8.25
CA PRO A 267 23.81 7.75 8.82
C PRO A 267 24.96 7.05 8.09
N ASN A 268 24.69 5.95 7.36
CA ASN A 268 25.70 5.21 6.60
C ASN A 268 25.93 5.75 5.18
N LEU A 269 25.08 6.66 4.68
CA LEU A 269 25.12 7.15 3.31
C LEU A 269 25.26 8.69 3.22
N ILE A 270 24.90 9.41 4.27
CA ILE A 270 24.96 10.87 4.34
C ILE A 270 25.78 11.24 5.57
N LYS A 271 26.79 12.10 5.41
CA LYS A 271 27.65 12.52 6.52
C LYS A 271 26.93 13.50 7.43
N PRO A 272 27.28 13.54 8.72
CA PRO A 272 26.74 14.54 9.63
C PRO A 272 26.94 15.97 9.11
N GLY A 273 25.83 16.74 9.07
CA GLY A 273 25.82 18.12 8.54
C GLY A 273 25.58 18.22 7.03
N GLU A 274 25.69 17.14 6.27
CA GLU A 274 25.31 17.10 4.85
C GLU A 274 23.81 16.84 4.69
N ARG A 275 23.23 17.38 3.61
CA ARG A 275 21.84 17.17 3.21
C ARG A 275 21.77 16.92 1.71
N VAL A 276 20.91 16.04 1.31
CA VAL A 276 20.59 15.78 -0.11
C VAL A 276 19.21 16.37 -0.38
N GLU A 277 19.17 17.42 -1.20
CA GLU A 277 17.91 18.03 -1.63
C GLU A 277 17.11 17.02 -2.45
N THR A 278 15.81 16.95 -2.18
CA THR A 278 14.89 16.12 -2.94
C THR A 278 13.48 16.70 -2.91
N ILE A 279 12.55 15.99 -3.50
CA ILE A 279 11.13 16.33 -3.53
C ILE A 279 10.31 15.23 -2.87
N ALA A 280 9.15 15.60 -2.37
CA ALA A 280 8.19 14.65 -1.82
C ALA A 280 6.81 14.87 -2.44
N VAL A 281 6.04 13.80 -2.50
CA VAL A 281 4.62 13.82 -2.82
C VAL A 281 3.80 13.47 -1.57
N PRO A 282 2.73 14.22 -1.25
CA PRO A 282 1.87 13.89 -0.14
C PRO A 282 1.22 12.51 -0.30
N THR A 283 1.26 11.73 0.77
CA THR A 283 0.51 10.46 0.89
C THR A 283 -0.70 10.72 1.77
N ALA A 284 -1.87 10.44 1.26
CA ALA A 284 -3.13 10.75 1.90
C ALA A 284 -4.04 9.53 2.03
N LEU A 285 -4.80 9.49 3.12
CA LEU A 285 -6.00 8.66 3.25
C LEU A 285 -7.13 9.38 2.53
N VAL A 286 -7.71 8.73 1.54
CA VAL A 286 -8.77 9.28 0.70
C VAL A 286 -10.03 8.42 0.75
N ALA A 287 -11.14 9.03 0.38
CA ALA A 287 -12.44 8.38 0.19
C ALA A 287 -13.06 8.84 -1.13
N PHE A 288 -13.94 8.04 -1.69
CA PHE A 288 -14.80 8.52 -2.77
C PHE A 288 -15.74 9.60 -2.20
N ASN A 289 -16.04 10.62 -2.98
CA ASN A 289 -16.96 11.70 -2.59
C ASN A 289 -18.41 11.24 -2.68
N TRP A 290 -18.82 10.39 -1.75
CA TRP A 290 -20.18 9.87 -1.68
C TRP A 290 -21.17 10.98 -1.37
N PRO A 291 -22.39 10.95 -1.98
CA PRO A 291 -23.48 11.82 -1.53
C PRO A 291 -23.77 11.64 -0.04
N THR A 292 -23.99 12.73 0.67
CA THR A 292 -24.25 12.74 2.13
C THR A 292 -25.48 11.94 2.56
N THR A 293 -26.35 11.58 1.61
CA THR A 293 -27.55 10.74 1.84
C THR A 293 -27.30 9.25 1.62
N SER A 294 -26.05 8.85 1.33
CA SER A 294 -25.74 7.44 1.04
C SER A 294 -25.23 6.72 2.27
N ASN A 295 -25.59 5.45 2.43
CA ASN A 295 -25.08 4.59 3.50
C ASN A 295 -23.54 4.46 3.45
N ARG A 296 -22.91 4.65 2.27
CA ARG A 296 -21.45 4.64 2.15
C ARG A 296 -20.83 5.89 2.74
N TYR A 297 -21.47 7.04 2.59
CA TYR A 297 -21.04 8.25 3.28
C TYR A 297 -21.09 8.07 4.78
N ASP A 298 -22.20 7.56 5.33
CA ASP A 298 -22.39 7.37 6.76
C ASP A 298 -21.33 6.42 7.34
N ARG A 299 -20.98 5.38 6.59
CA ARG A 299 -19.95 4.43 6.96
C ARG A 299 -18.57 5.07 7.06
N VAL A 300 -18.18 5.85 6.03
CA VAL A 300 -16.91 6.57 6.04
C VAL A 300 -16.91 7.69 7.09
N ALA A 301 -18.03 8.38 7.29
CA ALA A 301 -18.16 9.41 8.32
C ALA A 301 -17.96 8.82 9.73
N ARG A 302 -18.51 7.64 10.02
CA ARG A 302 -18.27 6.93 11.27
C ARG A 302 -16.80 6.51 11.43
N PHE A 303 -16.19 6.03 10.36
CA PHE A 303 -14.75 5.71 10.35
C PHE A 303 -13.90 6.96 10.67
N VAL A 304 -14.23 8.10 10.08
CA VAL A 304 -13.55 9.39 10.34
C VAL A 304 -13.69 9.79 11.80
N ASP A 305 -14.89 9.72 12.36
CA ASP A 305 -15.12 10.06 13.76
C ASP A 305 -14.28 9.20 14.71
N HIS A 306 -14.30 7.87 14.51
CA HIS A 306 -13.49 6.95 15.31
C HIS A 306 -11.98 7.16 15.14
N LEU A 307 -11.52 7.43 13.92
CA LEU A 307 -10.10 7.67 13.64
C LEU A 307 -9.61 8.96 14.30
N PHE A 308 -10.35 10.05 14.14
CA PHE A 308 -9.93 11.36 14.66
C PHE A 308 -10.03 11.43 16.18
N SER A 309 -11.08 10.84 16.75
CA SER A 309 -11.26 10.77 18.21
C SER A 309 -10.26 9.85 18.92
N ARG A 310 -9.60 8.95 18.19
CA ARG A 310 -8.65 7.97 18.74
C ARG A 310 -7.23 8.15 18.18
N LEU A 311 -6.92 9.28 17.55
CA LEU A 311 -5.61 9.54 16.97
C LEU A 311 -4.50 9.51 18.02
N ASP A 312 -4.76 9.98 19.23
CA ASP A 312 -3.86 9.94 20.37
C ASP A 312 -3.36 8.52 20.69
N LYS A 313 -4.22 7.51 20.53
CA LYS A 313 -3.83 6.10 20.71
C LYS A 313 -2.82 5.66 19.65
N LEU A 314 -3.03 6.07 18.39
CA LEU A 314 -2.09 5.79 17.29
C LEU A 314 -0.75 6.51 17.48
N GLN A 315 -0.73 7.67 18.13
CA GLN A 315 0.48 8.42 18.47
C GLN A 315 1.24 7.85 19.66
N GLY A 316 0.64 6.86 20.36
CA GLY A 316 1.21 6.17 21.50
C GLY A 316 2.32 5.17 21.14
N PRO A 317 2.91 4.52 22.17
CA PRO A 317 3.94 3.51 21.95
C PRO A 317 3.37 2.27 21.28
N GLY A 318 4.20 1.59 20.46
CA GLY A 318 3.82 0.36 19.77
C GLY A 318 3.11 0.55 18.43
N PHE A 319 3.05 1.79 17.95
CA PHE A 319 2.58 2.16 16.63
C PHE A 319 3.70 2.80 15.79
N ASP A 320 3.49 2.93 14.49
CA ASP A 320 4.45 3.57 13.59
C ASP A 320 4.71 5.03 14.03
N THR A 321 5.97 5.42 14.04
CA THR A 321 6.37 6.78 14.48
C THR A 321 5.79 7.88 13.61
N LYS A 322 5.38 7.57 12.38
CA LYS A 322 4.72 8.52 11.47
C LYS A 322 3.43 9.11 12.05
N TRP A 323 2.73 8.37 12.89
CA TRP A 323 1.53 8.89 13.57
C TRP A 323 1.81 10.13 14.41
N LYS A 324 3.00 10.24 15.00
CA LYS A 324 3.37 11.39 15.86
C LYS A 324 3.45 12.71 15.10
N SER A 325 3.69 12.68 13.79
CA SER A 325 3.77 13.88 12.94
C SER A 325 2.45 14.23 12.26
N ILE A 326 1.39 13.43 12.45
CA ILE A 326 0.10 13.68 11.81
C ILE A 326 -0.61 14.85 12.46
N ASN A 327 -0.95 15.82 11.60
CA ASN A 327 -1.79 16.96 11.95
C ASN A 327 -3.13 16.83 11.20
N LEU A 328 -4.23 16.70 11.96
CA LEU A 328 -5.59 16.59 11.39
C LEU A 328 -5.98 17.79 10.52
N ALA A 329 -5.46 18.98 10.84
CA ALA A 329 -5.74 20.19 10.08
C ALA A 329 -4.94 20.31 8.78
N ALA A 330 -3.89 19.48 8.58
CA ALA A 330 -3.05 19.52 7.39
C ALA A 330 -3.86 19.29 6.11
N THR A 331 -3.57 20.07 5.08
CA THR A 331 -4.22 19.99 3.78
C THR A 331 -3.45 19.08 2.82
N VAL A 332 -4.13 18.57 1.81
CA VAL A 332 -3.52 17.86 0.67
C VAL A 332 -3.72 18.74 -0.55
N PRO A 333 -2.64 19.24 -1.17
CA PRO A 333 -2.74 20.08 -2.37
C PRO A 333 -3.54 19.40 -3.48
N GLY A 334 -4.42 20.15 -4.13
CA GLY A 334 -5.20 19.65 -5.28
C GLY A 334 -6.40 18.76 -4.92
N LEU A 335 -6.68 18.50 -3.63
CA LEU A 335 -7.82 17.70 -3.19
C LEU A 335 -8.70 18.46 -2.19
N ALA A 336 -10.02 18.31 -2.33
CA ALA A 336 -10.96 18.74 -1.32
C ALA A 336 -10.98 17.77 -0.13
N ARG A 337 -11.22 18.28 1.07
CA ARG A 337 -11.40 17.44 2.26
C ARG A 337 -12.75 16.73 2.22
N PHE A 338 -12.79 15.48 2.68
CA PHE A 338 -14.03 14.74 2.85
C PHE A 338 -14.96 15.50 3.80
N PRO A 339 -16.26 15.71 3.45
CA PRO A 339 -17.14 16.61 4.21
C PRO A 339 -17.25 16.25 5.69
N ALA A 340 -17.34 14.96 6.05
CA ALA A 340 -17.41 14.56 7.45
C ALA A 340 -16.10 14.83 8.20
N ALA A 341 -14.95 14.75 7.54
CA ALA A 341 -13.66 15.11 8.16
C ALA A 341 -13.57 16.62 8.43
N GLN A 342 -14.08 17.45 7.53
CA GLN A 342 -14.16 18.90 7.76
C GLN A 342 -15.12 19.22 8.89
N ALA A 343 -16.34 18.66 8.87
CA ALA A 343 -17.33 18.88 9.92
C ALA A 343 -16.83 18.45 11.31
N TRP A 344 -16.05 17.37 11.39
CA TRP A 344 -15.44 16.96 12.64
C TRP A 344 -14.45 18.02 13.17
N LEU A 345 -13.58 18.55 12.31
CA LEU A 345 -12.63 19.61 12.68
C LEU A 345 -13.33 20.88 13.12
N ASP A 346 -14.39 21.27 12.43
CA ASP A 346 -15.18 22.49 12.75
C ASP A 346 -15.85 22.37 14.12
N SER A 347 -16.26 21.15 14.52
CA SER A 347 -16.87 20.87 15.82
C SER A 347 -15.86 20.64 16.95
N HIS A 348 -14.57 20.42 16.63
CA HIS A 348 -13.50 20.16 17.59
C HIS A 348 -12.30 21.13 17.40
N PRO A 349 -12.48 22.43 17.60
CA PRO A 349 -11.46 23.44 17.27
C PRO A 349 -10.14 23.28 18.07
N ARG A 350 -10.14 22.56 19.19
CA ARG A 350 -8.91 22.27 19.97
C ARG A 350 -8.12 21.06 19.45
N GLY A 351 -8.75 20.17 18.68
CA GLY A 351 -8.08 19.01 18.07
C GLY A 351 -7.16 19.40 16.91
N SER A 352 -7.27 20.61 16.38
CA SER A 352 -6.43 21.14 15.31
C SER A 352 -5.10 21.76 15.80
N GLN A 353 -4.93 21.95 17.11
CA GLN A 353 -3.75 22.66 17.70
C GLN A 353 -2.72 21.72 18.35
N ALA A 354 -2.94 20.42 18.40
CA ALA A 354 -2.08 19.46 19.09
C ALA A 354 -0.93 18.96 18.21
N SER A 355 -0.19 19.85 17.56
CA SER A 355 1.19 19.64 17.10
C SER A 355 1.73 20.90 16.42
N GLN A 356 2.20 21.86 17.21
CA GLN A 356 3.18 22.84 16.79
C GLN A 356 4.54 22.46 17.37
#